data_0828be97963f5ea81c30a3a388bf89ba
#
_entry.id   0828be97963f5ea81c30a3a388bf89ba
#
_cell.length_a   1.000
_cell.length_b   1.000
_cell.length_c   1.000
_cell.angle_alpha   90.00
_cell.angle_beta   90.00
_cell.angle_gamma   90.00
#
_symmetry.space_group_name_H-M   'P 1'
#
loop_
_entity.id
_entity.type
_entity.pdbx_description
1 polymer ?
#
loop_
_entity_poly.entity_id
_entity_poly.type
_entity_poly.pdbx_seq_one_letter_code
_entity_poly.pdbx_strand_id
1 'polypeptide(L)'
;MTSYTLLEFDELQSTSDFLKENHSYFPHMTMIRAGYQTKGRGQFDRVWLSNPGENVLFSILLKNISTNQSHQLKAWIMFGLISYFQTFGITPEFKEPNDLYVGDQKLAGILIESLSLEDMFDVVVVGIGININQSHFPNFPATSLSLLTGQSYDIREIFKELADRFMHTYPNYIK
;
A
#
# COMPACT_ATOMS: atom_id res chain seq x y z
N MET A 1 -8.78 -13.74 17.16
CA MET A 1 -9.04 -12.77 16.08
C MET A 1 -7.97 -11.68 16.18
N THR A 2 -7.21 -11.48 15.15
CA THR A 2 -6.27 -10.36 15.08
C THR A 2 -7.10 -9.10 14.88
N SER A 3 -7.07 -8.17 15.83
CA SER A 3 -7.73 -6.87 15.65
C SER A 3 -6.82 -5.94 14.89
N TYR A 4 -7.39 -5.06 14.10
CA TYR A 4 -6.68 -4.02 13.38
C TYR A 4 -7.32 -2.65 13.61
N THR A 5 -6.56 -1.61 13.39
CA THR A 5 -7.02 -0.22 13.52
C THR A 5 -7.00 0.43 12.15
N LEU A 6 -8.12 0.99 11.72
CA LEU A 6 -8.22 1.81 10.52
C LEU A 6 -8.39 3.28 10.89
N LEU A 7 -7.57 4.14 10.31
CA LEU A 7 -7.70 5.60 10.42
C LEU A 7 -7.75 6.20 9.02
N GLU A 8 -8.60 7.20 8.85
CA GLU A 8 -8.74 7.92 7.61
C GLU A 8 -8.53 9.42 7.82
N PHE A 9 -7.79 10.04 6.92
CA PHE A 9 -7.51 11.47 6.88
C PHE A 9 -7.90 12.01 5.50
N ASP A 10 -8.41 13.22 5.45
CA ASP A 10 -8.67 13.89 4.16
C ASP A 10 -7.34 14.21 3.46
N GLU A 11 -6.36 14.71 4.21
CA GLU A 11 -5.05 15.07 3.71
C GLU A 11 -3.95 14.77 4.74
N LEU A 12 -2.81 14.28 4.28
CA LEU A 12 -1.55 14.14 5.02
C LEU A 12 -0.37 14.55 4.12
N GLN A 13 0.77 14.86 4.70
CA GLN A 13 1.99 14.99 3.92
C GLN A 13 2.35 13.64 3.28
N SER A 14 2.43 12.59 4.10
CA SER A 14 2.69 11.21 3.69
C SER A 14 2.13 10.27 4.75
N THR A 15 1.38 9.25 4.34
CA THR A 15 0.88 8.22 5.26
C THR A 15 2.03 7.43 5.90
N SER A 16 3.09 7.16 5.14
CA SER A 16 4.27 6.44 5.65
C SER A 16 5.05 7.27 6.68
N ASP A 17 5.27 8.55 6.41
CA ASP A 17 5.97 9.42 7.35
C ASP A 17 5.16 9.62 8.63
N PHE A 18 3.85 9.81 8.51
CA PHE A 18 2.97 9.91 9.67
C PHE A 18 3.06 8.69 10.57
N LEU A 19 3.02 7.48 10.01
CA LEU A 19 3.17 6.25 10.81
C LEU A 19 4.58 6.09 11.40
N LYS A 20 5.63 6.43 10.65
CA LYS A 20 7.01 6.37 11.18
C LYS A 20 7.23 7.31 12.35
N GLU A 21 6.73 8.54 12.26
CA GLU A 21 6.89 9.55 13.30
C GLU A 21 6.04 9.24 14.55
N ASN A 22 4.91 8.55 14.38
CA ASN A 22 3.93 8.32 15.43
C ASN A 22 3.79 6.83 15.80
N HIS A 23 4.69 5.94 15.34
CA HIS A 23 4.55 4.49 15.50
C HIS A 23 4.36 4.04 16.95
N SER A 24 4.94 4.75 17.92
CA SER A 24 4.83 4.41 19.35
C SER A 24 3.41 4.52 19.88
N TYR A 25 2.56 5.35 19.29
CA TYR A 25 1.17 5.56 19.71
C TYR A 25 0.18 4.57 19.11
N PHE A 26 0.61 3.81 18.10
CA PHE A 26 -0.28 2.92 17.35
C PHE A 26 0.08 1.45 17.59
N PRO A 27 -0.92 0.54 17.68
CA PRO A 27 -0.66 -0.88 17.79
C PRO A 27 -0.15 -1.48 16.47
N HIS A 28 0.41 -2.71 16.58
CA HIS A 28 0.66 -3.55 15.40
C HIS A 28 -0.60 -3.67 14.55
N MET A 29 -0.44 -3.70 13.23
CA MET A 29 -1.52 -3.78 12.26
C MET A 29 -2.44 -2.54 12.27
N THR A 30 -1.88 -1.35 12.50
CA THR A 30 -2.58 -0.11 12.21
C THR A 30 -2.44 0.22 10.73
N MET A 31 -3.54 0.52 10.09
CA MET A 31 -3.60 0.98 8.69
C MET A 31 -4.16 2.40 8.66
N ILE A 32 -3.51 3.28 7.92
CA ILE A 32 -3.98 4.64 7.72
C ILE A 32 -4.09 4.97 6.24
N ARG A 33 -5.12 5.70 5.87
CA ARG A 33 -5.38 6.18 4.53
C ARG A 33 -5.46 7.71 4.52
N ALA A 34 -4.96 8.33 3.46
CA ALA A 34 -5.20 9.74 3.15
C ALA A 34 -5.98 9.87 1.84
N GLY A 35 -6.89 10.82 1.77
CA GLY A 35 -7.57 11.19 0.54
C GLY A 35 -6.62 11.88 -0.44
N TYR A 36 -5.62 12.58 0.10
CA TYR A 36 -4.55 13.21 -0.67
C TYR A 36 -3.25 13.24 0.13
N GLN A 37 -2.12 13.11 -0.56
CA GLN A 37 -0.78 13.29 0.00
C GLN A 37 -0.07 14.48 -0.66
N THR A 38 0.30 15.48 0.15
CA THR A 38 1.00 16.68 -0.36
C THR A 38 2.48 16.43 -0.64
N LYS A 39 3.06 15.39 -0.01
CA LYS A 39 4.45 14.95 -0.17
C LYS A 39 4.51 13.41 -0.27
N GLY A 40 3.71 12.83 -1.17
CA GLY A 40 3.74 11.40 -1.40
C GLY A 40 5.14 10.93 -1.81
N ARG A 41 5.63 9.83 -1.21
CA ARG A 41 6.97 9.31 -1.42
C ARG A 41 6.97 7.98 -2.15
N GLY A 42 7.98 7.78 -2.98
CA GLY A 42 8.41 6.51 -3.54
C GLY A 42 9.82 6.16 -3.08
N GLN A 43 10.43 5.16 -3.70
CA GLN A 43 11.83 4.81 -3.43
C GLN A 43 12.81 5.85 -4.00
N PHE A 44 13.99 5.97 -3.39
CA PHE A 44 15.11 6.78 -3.88
C PHE A 44 14.70 8.23 -4.20
N ASP A 45 14.06 8.91 -3.25
CA ASP A 45 13.59 10.31 -3.37
C ASP A 45 12.59 10.57 -4.50
N ARG A 46 12.02 9.51 -5.11
CA ARG A 46 10.93 9.67 -6.06
C ARG A 46 9.67 10.13 -5.36
N VAL A 47 8.89 10.93 -6.05
CA VAL A 47 7.60 11.43 -5.58
C VAL A 47 6.48 10.54 -6.12
N TRP A 48 5.55 10.17 -5.24
CA TRP A 48 4.28 9.58 -5.65
C TRP A 48 3.28 10.72 -5.91
N LEU A 49 2.93 10.91 -7.18
CA LEU A 49 1.97 11.92 -7.60
C LEU A 49 0.57 11.32 -7.71
N SER A 50 -0.41 11.99 -7.15
CA SER A 50 -1.82 11.58 -7.21
C SER A 50 -2.73 12.79 -7.19
N ASN A 51 -3.91 12.66 -7.80
CA ASN A 51 -4.96 13.65 -7.67
C ASN A 51 -5.75 13.42 -6.37
N PRO A 52 -6.23 14.51 -5.72
CA PRO A 52 -7.05 14.38 -4.51
C PRO A 52 -8.28 13.49 -4.74
N GLY A 53 -8.48 12.50 -3.88
CA GLY A 53 -9.66 11.65 -3.87
C GLY A 53 -9.79 10.61 -4.99
N GLU A 54 -8.80 10.51 -5.89
CA GLU A 54 -8.90 9.59 -7.04
C GLU A 54 -8.18 8.25 -6.83
N ASN A 55 -7.30 8.15 -5.83
CA ASN A 55 -6.44 6.99 -5.64
C ASN A 55 -6.52 6.46 -4.20
N VAL A 56 -6.17 5.20 -4.00
CA VAL A 56 -5.97 4.64 -2.66
C VAL A 56 -4.53 4.85 -2.23
N LEU A 57 -4.35 5.65 -1.19
CA LEU A 57 -3.06 6.03 -0.60
C LEU A 57 -3.09 5.63 0.87
N PHE A 58 -2.36 4.58 1.23
CA PHE A 58 -2.38 4.09 2.61
C PHE A 58 -1.05 3.49 3.04
N SER A 59 -0.89 3.33 4.33
CA SER A 59 0.26 2.65 4.92
C SER A 59 -0.17 1.70 6.03
N ILE A 60 0.59 0.61 6.19
CA ILE A 60 0.40 -0.42 7.21
C ILE A 60 1.58 -0.36 8.17
N LEU A 61 1.29 -0.28 9.47
CA LEU A 61 2.28 -0.37 10.54
C LEU A 61 2.36 -1.81 11.05
N LEU A 62 3.53 -2.40 10.96
CA LEU A 62 3.84 -3.69 11.57
C LEU A 62 4.93 -3.52 12.63
N LYS A 63 4.88 -4.33 13.68
CA LYS A 63 5.85 -4.29 14.78
C LYS A 63 6.39 -5.70 15.07
N ASN A 64 7.64 -5.75 15.51
CA ASN A 64 8.30 -6.97 15.99
C ASN A 64 8.30 -8.09 14.94
N ILE A 65 8.69 -7.77 13.71
CA ILE A 65 8.83 -8.75 12.61
C ILE A 65 10.27 -9.24 12.59
N SER A 66 10.47 -10.56 12.63
CA SER A 66 11.81 -11.12 12.48
C SER A 66 12.40 -10.80 11.10
N THR A 67 13.68 -10.41 11.07
CA THR A 67 14.38 -10.05 9.82
C THR A 67 14.43 -11.23 8.82
N ASN A 68 14.41 -12.46 9.32
CA ASN A 68 14.35 -13.66 8.48
C ASN A 68 12.99 -13.85 7.77
N GLN A 69 11.95 -13.08 8.15
CA GLN A 69 10.63 -13.09 7.51
C GLN A 69 10.46 -12.02 6.43
N SER A 70 11.53 -11.34 6.02
CA SER A 70 11.45 -10.28 5.00
C SER A 70 10.87 -10.76 3.66
N HIS A 71 11.20 -11.98 3.24
CA HIS A 71 10.63 -12.58 2.03
C HIS A 71 9.13 -12.88 2.16
N GLN A 72 8.72 -13.41 3.31
CA GLN A 72 7.30 -13.69 3.61
C GLN A 72 6.49 -12.39 3.68
N LEU A 73 7.06 -11.34 4.25
CA LEU A 73 6.44 -10.01 4.27
C LEU A 73 6.20 -9.49 2.85
N LYS A 74 7.21 -9.54 1.98
CA LYS A 74 7.07 -9.15 0.58
C LYS A 74 6.03 -10.01 -0.15
N ALA A 75 6.06 -11.33 0.06
CA ALA A 75 5.10 -12.25 -0.54
C ALA A 75 3.66 -11.97 -0.09
N TRP A 76 3.45 -11.66 1.18
CA TRP A 76 2.13 -11.27 1.71
C TRP A 76 1.59 -10.01 1.04
N ILE A 77 2.42 -8.97 0.91
CA ILE A 77 2.03 -7.71 0.28
C ILE A 77 1.65 -7.95 -1.19
N MET A 78 2.49 -8.68 -1.92
CA MET A 78 2.25 -9.01 -3.33
C MET A 78 0.97 -9.82 -3.50
N PHE A 79 0.78 -10.85 -2.69
CA PHE A 79 -0.42 -11.68 -2.73
C PHE A 79 -1.68 -10.85 -2.46
N GLY A 80 -1.65 -10.01 -1.43
CA GLY A 80 -2.78 -9.14 -1.08
C GLY A 80 -3.22 -8.27 -2.24
N LEU A 81 -2.27 -7.62 -2.92
CA LEU A 81 -2.56 -6.75 -4.05
C LEU A 81 -2.96 -7.53 -5.32
N ILE A 82 -2.16 -8.50 -5.74
CA ILE A 82 -2.43 -9.24 -6.99
C ILE A 82 -3.76 -9.98 -6.91
N SER A 83 -4.02 -10.70 -5.78
CA SER A 83 -5.28 -11.42 -5.61
C SER A 83 -6.49 -10.46 -5.52
N TYR A 84 -6.29 -9.24 -5.06
CA TYR A 84 -7.33 -8.22 -5.07
C TYR A 84 -7.70 -7.82 -6.50
N PHE A 85 -6.72 -7.50 -7.34
CA PHE A 85 -6.97 -7.13 -8.74
C PHE A 85 -7.54 -8.27 -9.57
N GLN A 86 -7.21 -9.52 -9.23
CA GLN A 86 -7.79 -10.69 -9.88
C GLN A 86 -9.32 -10.77 -9.72
N THR A 87 -9.89 -10.19 -8.66
CA THR A 87 -11.35 -10.11 -8.50
C THR A 87 -12.03 -9.24 -9.59
N PHE A 88 -11.26 -8.36 -10.24
CA PHE A 88 -11.70 -7.54 -11.39
C PHE A 88 -11.30 -8.16 -12.74
N GLY A 89 -10.76 -9.38 -12.75
CA GLY A 89 -10.25 -10.01 -13.97
C GLY A 89 -8.90 -9.47 -14.45
N ILE A 90 -8.19 -8.71 -13.60
CA ILE A 90 -6.88 -8.12 -13.90
C ILE A 90 -5.80 -8.90 -13.17
N THR A 91 -4.75 -9.30 -13.87
CA THR A 91 -3.57 -9.94 -13.26
C THR A 91 -2.36 -9.04 -13.46
N PRO A 92 -2.05 -8.17 -12.47
CA PRO A 92 -0.86 -7.34 -12.55
C PRO A 92 0.42 -8.17 -12.40
N GLU A 93 1.49 -7.70 -13.03
CA GLU A 93 2.83 -8.26 -12.89
C GLU A 93 3.66 -7.42 -11.92
N PHE A 94 4.39 -8.11 -11.05
CA PHE A 94 5.35 -7.44 -10.19
C PHE A 94 6.62 -7.13 -10.97
N LYS A 95 7.01 -5.86 -10.99
CA LYS A 95 8.31 -5.41 -11.52
C LYS A 95 9.18 -4.92 -10.38
N GLU A 96 10.36 -5.51 -10.28
CA GLU A 96 11.36 -5.10 -9.28
C GLU A 96 11.68 -3.59 -9.39
N PRO A 97 11.93 -2.91 -8.26
CA PRO A 97 12.01 -3.51 -6.93
C PRO A 97 10.65 -3.61 -6.19
N ASN A 98 9.60 -2.88 -6.60
CA ASN A 98 8.42 -2.69 -5.74
C ASN A 98 7.19 -2.10 -6.44
N ASP A 99 7.00 -2.40 -7.70
CA ASP A 99 5.90 -1.83 -8.48
C ASP A 99 5.02 -2.93 -9.12
N LEU A 100 3.73 -2.65 -9.24
CA LEU A 100 2.79 -3.48 -10.00
C LEU A 100 2.44 -2.82 -11.33
N TYR A 101 2.49 -3.60 -12.39
CA TYR A 101 2.21 -3.17 -13.75
C TYR A 101 1.13 -4.03 -14.40
N VAL A 102 0.41 -3.43 -15.34
CA VAL A 102 -0.42 -4.14 -16.33
C VAL A 102 0.14 -3.79 -17.70
N GLY A 103 0.75 -4.76 -18.37
CA GLY A 103 1.60 -4.48 -19.53
C GLY A 103 2.77 -3.56 -19.14
N ASP A 104 2.93 -2.46 -19.86
CA ASP A 104 3.97 -1.47 -19.59
C ASP A 104 3.51 -0.27 -18.75
N GLN A 105 2.32 -0.33 -18.19
CA GLN A 105 1.72 0.75 -17.43
C GLN A 105 1.68 0.44 -15.93
N LYS A 106 2.20 1.36 -15.12
CA LYS A 106 2.24 1.22 -13.66
C LYS A 106 0.84 1.39 -13.07
N LEU A 107 0.40 0.40 -12.29
CA LEU A 107 -0.88 0.40 -11.57
C LEU A 107 -0.71 0.78 -10.09
N ALA A 108 0.33 0.28 -9.43
CA ALA A 108 0.59 0.52 -8.02
C ALA A 108 2.09 0.59 -7.71
N GLY A 109 2.42 1.30 -6.63
CA GLY A 109 3.76 1.35 -6.06
C GLY A 109 3.75 1.02 -4.58
N ILE A 110 4.82 0.38 -4.12
CA ILE A 110 4.98 -0.08 -2.75
C ILE A 110 6.29 0.48 -2.19
N LEU A 111 6.25 1.00 -0.97
CA LEU A 111 7.41 1.49 -0.25
C LEU A 111 7.49 0.79 1.11
N ILE A 112 8.49 -0.07 1.28
CA ILE A 112 8.72 -0.76 2.56
C ILE A 112 9.91 -0.11 3.25
N GLU A 113 9.67 0.42 4.45
CA GLU A 113 10.69 1.04 5.29
C GLU A 113 10.69 0.37 6.66
N SER A 114 11.86 0.13 7.23
CA SER A 114 11.98 -0.53 8.53
C SER A 114 13.02 0.14 9.42
N LEU A 115 12.76 0.08 10.72
CA LEU A 115 13.75 0.34 11.77
C LEU A 115 14.11 -1.01 12.36
N SER A 116 15.40 -1.36 12.32
CA SER A 116 15.91 -2.65 12.78
C SER A 116 16.66 -2.51 14.09
N LEU A 117 16.45 -3.46 15.00
CA LEU A 117 17.26 -3.70 16.16
C LEU A 117 17.70 -5.18 16.15
N GLU A 118 18.99 -5.44 15.95
CA GLU A 118 19.53 -6.80 15.86
C GLU A 118 18.80 -7.65 14.79
N ASP A 119 18.24 -8.78 15.18
CA ASP A 119 17.54 -9.72 14.28
C ASP A 119 16.04 -9.43 14.12
N MET A 120 15.60 -8.26 14.58
CA MET A 120 14.19 -7.85 14.51
C MET A 120 14.04 -6.51 13.77
N PHE A 121 13.00 -6.42 12.97
CA PHE A 121 12.42 -5.14 12.58
C PHE A 121 11.49 -4.69 13.72
N ASP A 122 11.91 -3.73 14.51
CA ASP A 122 11.07 -3.16 15.56
C ASP A 122 9.82 -2.52 14.98
N VAL A 123 10.01 -1.80 13.88
CA VAL A 123 8.94 -1.16 13.11
C VAL A 123 9.14 -1.43 11.63
N VAL A 124 8.07 -1.83 10.95
CA VAL A 124 7.97 -1.83 9.50
C VAL A 124 6.76 -0.99 9.08
N VAL A 125 6.98 -0.06 8.17
CA VAL A 125 5.93 0.71 7.52
C VAL A 125 5.87 0.34 6.05
N VAL A 126 4.72 -0.16 5.62
CA VAL A 126 4.45 -0.52 4.23
C VAL A 126 3.54 0.53 3.62
N GLY A 127 4.10 1.44 2.84
CA GLY A 127 3.35 2.44 2.07
C GLY A 127 2.88 1.84 0.74
N ILE A 128 1.64 2.06 0.39
CA ILE A 128 1.02 1.55 -0.84
C ILE A 128 0.22 2.67 -1.50
N GLY A 129 0.57 2.98 -2.75
CA GLY A 129 -0.19 3.86 -3.63
C GLY A 129 -0.77 3.07 -4.79
N ILE A 130 -2.08 3.18 -5.01
CA ILE A 130 -2.80 2.47 -6.07
C ILE A 130 -3.59 3.46 -6.90
N ASN A 131 -3.39 3.44 -8.20
CA ASN A 131 -4.16 4.24 -9.13
C ASN A 131 -5.56 3.61 -9.32
N ILE A 132 -6.60 4.29 -8.89
CA ILE A 132 -7.98 3.78 -8.94
C ILE A 132 -8.81 4.49 -10.00
N ASN A 133 -9.13 5.77 -9.79
CA ASN A 133 -9.99 6.56 -10.68
C ASN A 133 -9.22 7.58 -11.53
N GLN A 134 -7.94 7.80 -11.23
CA GLN A 134 -7.13 8.74 -11.98
C GLN A 134 -7.01 8.32 -13.45
N SER A 135 -7.29 9.23 -14.37
CA SER A 135 -7.33 8.94 -15.81
C SER A 135 -6.20 9.59 -16.60
N HIS A 136 -5.44 10.50 -15.99
CA HIS A 136 -4.39 11.24 -16.67
C HIS A 136 -3.05 11.13 -15.93
N PHE A 137 -2.00 10.70 -16.64
CA PHE A 137 -0.64 10.49 -16.12
C PHE A 137 0.39 11.15 -17.05
N PRO A 138 0.71 12.44 -16.84
CA PRO A 138 1.51 13.20 -17.82
C PRO A 138 2.99 12.82 -17.87
N ASN A 139 3.54 12.26 -16.78
CA ASN A 139 4.98 12.17 -16.59
C ASN A 139 5.58 10.77 -16.79
N PHE A 140 4.75 9.72 -16.80
CA PHE A 140 5.23 8.33 -16.94
C PHE A 140 4.09 7.41 -17.38
N PRO A 141 4.40 6.25 -17.99
CA PRO A 141 3.39 5.27 -18.36
C PRO A 141 2.73 4.68 -17.12
N ALA A 142 1.45 5.00 -16.91
CA ALA A 142 0.66 4.47 -15.82
C ALA A 142 -0.78 4.20 -16.27
N THR A 143 -1.46 3.38 -15.50
CA THR A 143 -2.86 3.05 -15.66
C THR A 143 -3.57 3.08 -14.31
N SER A 144 -4.88 2.94 -14.31
CA SER A 144 -5.72 2.86 -13.12
C SER A 144 -6.76 1.75 -13.28
N LEU A 145 -7.34 1.34 -12.15
CA LEU A 145 -8.42 0.35 -12.16
C LEU A 145 -9.58 0.81 -13.06
N SER A 146 -9.92 2.10 -12.98
CA SER A 146 -10.97 2.71 -13.80
C SER A 146 -10.68 2.64 -15.31
N LEU A 147 -9.44 2.92 -15.72
CA LEU A 147 -9.03 2.81 -17.13
C LEU A 147 -9.05 1.37 -17.64
N LEU A 148 -8.71 0.41 -16.79
CA LEU A 148 -8.69 -1.02 -17.15
C LEU A 148 -10.08 -1.64 -17.25
N THR A 149 -11.04 -1.17 -16.44
CA THR A 149 -12.39 -1.76 -16.35
C THR A 149 -13.48 -0.93 -16.99
N GLY A 150 -13.23 0.36 -17.23
CA GLY A 150 -14.24 1.31 -17.72
C GLY A 150 -15.25 1.75 -16.65
N GLN A 151 -14.97 1.50 -15.35
CA GLN A 151 -15.87 1.82 -14.23
C GLN A 151 -15.19 2.76 -13.24
N SER A 152 -16.00 3.51 -12.48
CA SER A 152 -15.52 4.30 -11.33
C SER A 152 -15.78 3.56 -10.02
N TYR A 153 -14.95 3.79 -9.03
CA TYR A 153 -14.96 3.07 -7.76
C TYR A 153 -15.01 4.01 -6.57
N ASP A 154 -15.67 3.58 -5.50
CA ASP A 154 -15.57 4.24 -4.19
C ASP A 154 -14.22 3.91 -3.56
N ILE A 155 -13.40 4.94 -3.34
CA ILE A 155 -12.04 4.80 -2.81
C ILE A 155 -12.03 4.23 -1.39
N ARG A 156 -13.04 4.55 -0.57
CA ARG A 156 -13.13 4.05 0.81
C ARG A 156 -13.51 2.57 0.84
N GLU A 157 -14.40 2.14 -0.05
CA GLU A 157 -14.77 0.74 -0.19
C GLU A 157 -13.56 -0.09 -0.64
N ILE A 158 -12.83 0.35 -1.69
CA ILE A 158 -11.59 -0.29 -2.13
C ILE A 158 -10.58 -0.42 -0.99
N PHE A 159 -10.35 0.66 -0.22
CA PHE A 159 -9.43 0.63 0.92
C PHE A 159 -9.87 -0.38 1.98
N LYS A 160 -11.15 -0.41 2.34
CA LYS A 160 -11.69 -1.35 3.33
C LYS A 160 -11.54 -2.80 2.89
N GLU A 161 -11.86 -3.11 1.65
CA GLU A 161 -11.70 -4.45 1.10
C GLU A 161 -10.24 -4.91 1.10
N LEU A 162 -9.31 -4.01 0.74
CA LEU A 162 -7.88 -4.27 0.81
C LEU A 162 -7.42 -4.49 2.25
N ALA A 163 -7.84 -3.65 3.19
CA ALA A 163 -7.51 -3.79 4.61
C ALA A 163 -7.99 -5.14 5.17
N ASP A 164 -9.22 -5.52 4.90
CA ASP A 164 -9.77 -6.82 5.30
C ASP A 164 -8.97 -7.97 4.69
N ARG A 165 -8.60 -7.89 3.41
CA ARG A 165 -7.78 -8.90 2.74
C ARG A 165 -6.40 -9.03 3.37
N PHE A 166 -5.71 -7.93 3.61
CA PHE A 166 -4.42 -7.95 4.28
C PHE A 166 -4.50 -8.57 5.67
N MET A 167 -5.53 -8.22 6.43
CA MET A 167 -5.76 -8.79 7.75
C MET A 167 -5.98 -10.30 7.73
N HIS A 168 -6.87 -10.77 6.86
CA HIS A 168 -7.20 -12.20 6.78
C HIS A 168 -6.03 -13.05 6.29
N THR A 169 -5.17 -12.50 5.43
CA THR A 169 -4.04 -13.24 4.85
C THR A 169 -2.76 -13.18 5.68
N TYR A 170 -2.61 -12.17 6.55
CA TYR A 170 -1.40 -11.96 7.36
C TYR A 170 -0.92 -13.21 8.12
N PRO A 171 -1.78 -13.95 8.87
CA PRO A 171 -1.33 -15.11 9.64
C PRO A 171 -0.82 -16.28 8.80
N ASN A 172 -1.10 -16.27 7.50
CA ASN A 172 -0.64 -17.31 6.57
C ASN A 172 0.82 -17.10 6.14
N TYR A 173 1.36 -15.89 6.33
CA TYR A 173 2.70 -15.51 5.88
C TYR A 173 3.64 -15.19 7.04
N ILE A 174 3.14 -14.49 8.05
CA ILE A 174 3.92 -14.00 9.19
C ILE A 174 3.46 -14.72 10.45
N LYS A 175 4.41 -15.36 11.12
CA LYS A 175 4.17 -16.18 12.34
C LYS A 175 4.88 -15.60 13.53
#